data_d348fd4326416909e18bfd3e3f99fad2
#
_entry.id   d348fd4326416909e18bfd3e3f99fad2
#
_cell.length_a   1.000
_cell.length_b   1.000
_cell.length_c   1.000
_cell.angle_alpha   90.00
_cell.angle_beta   90.00
_cell.angle_gamma   90.00
#
_symmetry.space_group_name_H-M   'P 1'
#
loop_
_entity.id
_entity.type
_entity.pdbx_description
1 polymer ?
#
loop_
_entity_poly.entity_id
_entity_poly.type
_entity_poly.pdbx_seq_one_letter_code
_entity_poly.pdbx_strand_id
1 'polypeptide(L)'
;MKLETVILGQMQTNCYLLSSDSAAVVIDPGDKSKIVENFLVSAKKCNKNLLILLTHCHFDHISAVSELKNKFNVKVAVGKGDAEGINNSAFNLSSLFGVKIEPFIPDILLEDGQIYKTGDIEIRSVLTPGHTKGGMSYFISGKLFSGDTLFFESIGNDRFLGGEREALLRSVKKLCSSFPDNTEVFPGHGRATTIKHEKEFNPFLNYDNCF
;
A
#
# COMPACT_ATOMS: atom_id res chain seq x y z
N MET A 1 18.95 3.25 0.63
CA MET A 1 17.60 3.50 1.17
C MET A 1 17.43 2.74 2.48
N LYS A 2 16.85 3.37 3.52
CA LYS A 2 16.46 2.73 4.79
C LYS A 2 14.97 2.39 4.73
N LEU A 3 14.59 1.27 5.31
CA LEU A 3 13.20 0.81 5.45
C LEU A 3 12.95 0.46 6.92
N GLU A 4 11.84 0.94 7.47
CA GLU A 4 11.33 0.59 8.80
C GLU A 4 9.85 0.20 8.64
N THR A 5 9.40 -0.81 9.38
CA THR A 5 8.00 -1.23 9.43
C THR A 5 7.41 -0.88 10.79
N VAL A 6 6.25 -0.23 10.78
CA VAL A 6 5.48 0.11 11.98
C VAL A 6 4.11 -0.52 11.87
N ILE A 7 3.73 -1.35 12.83
CA ILE A 7 2.39 -1.95 12.87
C ILE A 7 1.43 -0.97 13.53
N LEU A 8 0.33 -0.63 12.84
CA LEU A 8 -0.61 0.41 13.24
C LEU A 8 -2.03 -0.12 13.45
N GLY A 9 -2.69 0.47 14.43
CA GLY A 9 -4.12 0.28 14.69
C GLY A 9 -4.53 -1.13 15.09
N GLN A 10 -5.85 -1.30 15.26
CA GLN A 10 -6.42 -2.59 15.69
C GLN A 10 -6.36 -3.66 14.58
N MET A 11 -6.34 -3.23 13.31
CA MET A 11 -6.21 -4.14 12.16
C MET A 11 -4.77 -4.61 11.95
N GLN A 12 -3.80 -4.10 12.72
CA GLN A 12 -2.38 -4.45 12.64
C GLN A 12 -1.80 -4.21 11.23
N THR A 13 -2.17 -3.08 10.62
CA THR A 13 -1.72 -2.71 9.29
C THR A 13 -0.24 -2.34 9.30
N ASN A 14 0.50 -2.86 8.35
CA ASN A 14 1.90 -2.52 8.14
C ASN A 14 2.02 -1.15 7.47
N CYS A 15 2.53 -0.18 8.21
CA CYS A 15 2.97 1.11 7.67
C CYS A 15 4.47 1.06 7.41
N TYR A 16 4.89 1.42 6.20
CA TYR A 16 6.30 1.39 5.82
C TYR A 16 6.89 2.78 5.72
N LEU A 17 8.03 2.99 6.37
CA LEU A 17 8.77 4.24 6.37
C LEU A 17 10.05 4.06 5.56
N LEU A 18 10.13 4.70 4.38
CA LEU A 18 11.28 4.65 3.50
C LEU A 18 12.02 5.98 3.52
N SER A 19 13.33 5.95 3.65
CA SER A 19 14.15 7.16 3.64
C SER A 19 15.42 6.96 2.83
N SER A 20 15.69 7.93 1.96
CA SER A 20 16.92 8.09 1.20
C SER A 20 17.63 9.39 1.56
N ASP A 21 18.57 9.84 0.77
CA ASP A 21 19.28 11.10 1.01
C ASP A 21 18.35 12.31 0.79
N SER A 22 17.50 12.30 -0.23
CA SER A 22 16.67 13.44 -0.62
C SER A 22 15.15 13.22 -0.49
N ALA A 23 14.69 12.03 -0.10
CA ALA A 23 13.27 11.73 0.01
C ALA A 23 12.90 10.92 1.26
N ALA A 24 11.64 11.04 1.66
CA ALA A 24 11.01 10.23 2.69
C ALA A 24 9.58 9.87 2.24
N VAL A 25 9.28 8.58 2.23
CA VAL A 25 7.98 8.03 1.81
C VAL A 25 7.37 7.28 2.98
N VAL A 26 6.09 7.54 3.25
CA VAL A 26 5.27 6.78 4.19
C VAL A 26 4.23 6.01 3.38
N ILE A 27 4.23 4.69 3.49
CA ILE A 27 3.22 3.85 2.83
C ILE A 27 2.18 3.44 3.87
N ASP A 28 0.91 3.64 3.56
CA ASP A 28 -0.27 3.23 4.32
C ASP A 28 -0.23 3.63 5.82
N PRO A 29 -0.26 4.93 6.15
CA PRO A 29 -0.37 5.37 7.54
C PRO A 29 -1.80 5.18 8.07
N GLY A 30 -2.14 3.94 8.43
CA GLY A 30 -3.49 3.49 8.77
C GLY A 30 -3.99 3.92 10.14
N ASP A 31 -3.13 4.43 11.01
CA ASP A 31 -3.52 4.99 12.29
C ASP A 31 -2.50 6.03 12.78
N LYS A 32 -2.88 6.82 13.80
CA LYS A 32 -2.01 7.83 14.41
C LYS A 32 -0.82 7.18 15.08
N SER A 33 0.37 7.68 14.80
CA SER A 33 1.61 7.14 15.35
C SER A 33 2.66 8.22 15.57
N LYS A 34 3.19 8.28 16.78
CA LYS A 34 4.33 9.15 17.10
C LYS A 34 5.59 8.77 16.34
N ILE A 35 5.76 7.49 15.99
CA ILE A 35 6.89 7.02 15.19
C ILE A 35 6.80 7.62 13.79
N VAL A 36 5.64 7.53 13.13
CA VAL A 36 5.39 8.12 11.80
C VAL A 36 5.56 9.65 11.85
N GLU A 37 4.99 10.32 12.86
CA GLU A 37 5.16 11.76 13.02
C GLU A 37 6.64 12.16 13.17
N ASN A 38 7.38 11.49 14.04
CA ASN A 38 8.81 11.78 14.29
C ASN A 38 9.65 11.52 13.03
N PHE A 39 9.32 10.50 12.25
CA PHE A 39 9.94 10.24 10.95
C PHE A 39 9.75 11.42 10.01
N LEU A 40 8.52 11.92 9.84
CA LEU A 40 8.23 13.07 9.00
C LEU A 40 8.85 14.37 9.52
N VAL A 41 8.86 14.59 10.83
CA VAL A 41 9.57 15.73 11.46
C VAL A 41 11.06 15.70 11.11
N SER A 42 11.69 14.55 11.26
CA SER A 42 13.11 14.37 10.97
C SER A 42 13.43 14.57 9.49
N ALA A 43 12.61 14.01 8.62
CA ALA A 43 12.74 14.17 7.17
C ALA A 43 12.58 15.65 6.74
N LYS A 44 11.60 16.37 7.31
CA LYS A 44 11.37 17.79 7.04
C LYS A 44 12.55 18.67 7.49
N LYS A 45 13.14 18.37 8.66
CA LYS A 45 14.34 19.06 9.15
C LYS A 45 15.54 18.89 8.22
N CYS A 46 15.62 17.75 7.52
CA CYS A 46 16.66 17.46 6.53
C CYS A 46 16.27 17.93 5.10
N ASN A 47 15.22 18.74 4.95
CA ASN A 47 14.71 19.23 3.66
C ASN A 47 14.45 18.14 2.62
N LYS A 48 14.00 16.95 3.06
CA LYS A 48 13.65 15.85 2.16
C LYS A 48 12.30 16.09 1.49
N ASN A 49 12.14 15.57 0.27
CA ASN A 49 10.83 15.46 -0.38
C ASN A 49 9.97 14.46 0.37
N LEU A 50 8.77 14.88 0.80
CA LEU A 50 7.86 14.05 1.56
C LEU A 50 6.75 13.52 0.67
N LEU A 51 6.41 12.23 0.81
CA LEU A 51 5.30 11.59 0.11
C LEU A 51 4.58 10.61 1.05
N ILE A 52 3.25 10.65 1.04
CA ILE A 52 2.41 9.53 1.51
C ILE A 52 1.95 8.77 0.26
N LEU A 53 2.14 7.46 0.28
CA LEU A 53 1.81 6.55 -0.81
C LEU A 53 0.79 5.53 -0.32
N LEU A 54 -0.38 5.46 -0.95
CA LEU A 54 -1.47 4.58 -0.52
C LEU A 54 -1.60 3.41 -1.48
N THR A 55 -1.58 2.20 -0.94
CA THR A 55 -1.83 0.99 -1.74
C THR A 55 -3.28 0.90 -2.16
N HIS A 56 -4.21 1.28 -1.29
CA HIS A 56 -5.65 1.30 -1.56
C HIS A 56 -6.40 2.21 -0.56
N CYS A 57 -7.73 2.28 -0.69
CA CYS A 57 -8.54 3.27 0.04
C CYS A 57 -9.15 2.80 1.36
N HIS A 58 -8.91 1.57 1.86
CA HIS A 58 -9.52 1.10 3.09
C HIS A 58 -9.06 1.89 4.33
N PHE A 59 -9.97 2.03 5.29
CA PHE A 59 -9.81 2.93 6.44
C PHE A 59 -8.53 2.67 7.24
N ASP A 60 -8.17 1.42 7.40
CA ASP A 60 -7.01 0.99 8.17
C ASP A 60 -5.67 1.24 7.47
N HIS A 61 -5.68 1.68 6.20
CA HIS A 61 -4.52 2.17 5.45
C HIS A 61 -4.46 3.70 5.36
N ILE A 62 -5.59 4.40 5.63
CA ILE A 62 -5.69 5.84 5.35
C ILE A 62 -6.04 6.72 6.56
N SER A 63 -6.35 6.17 7.74
CA SER A 63 -6.94 6.92 8.85
C SER A 63 -6.10 8.09 9.36
N ALA A 64 -4.78 8.05 9.27
CA ALA A 64 -3.93 9.16 9.68
C ALA A 64 -3.60 10.16 8.54
N VAL A 65 -3.98 9.86 7.30
CA VAL A 65 -3.53 10.62 6.12
C VAL A 65 -3.92 12.08 6.17
N SER A 66 -5.18 12.39 6.48
CA SER A 66 -5.67 13.78 6.52
C SER A 66 -4.89 14.63 7.52
N GLU A 67 -4.66 14.11 8.72
CA GLU A 67 -3.89 14.81 9.75
C GLU A 67 -2.44 15.03 9.33
N LEU A 68 -1.77 13.98 8.82
CA LEU A 68 -0.39 14.06 8.38
C LEU A 68 -0.24 15.00 7.17
N LYS A 69 -1.16 14.94 6.20
CA LYS A 69 -1.18 15.83 5.04
C LYS A 69 -1.23 17.30 5.46
N ASN A 70 -2.14 17.65 6.36
CA ASN A 70 -2.31 19.02 6.83
C ASN A 70 -1.14 19.50 7.69
N LYS A 71 -0.66 18.64 8.60
CA LYS A 71 0.42 18.98 9.55
C LYS A 71 1.77 19.17 8.87
N PHE A 72 2.09 18.35 7.88
CA PHE A 72 3.40 18.34 7.23
C PHE A 72 3.41 18.98 5.85
N ASN A 73 2.25 19.32 5.29
CA ASN A 73 2.08 19.74 3.90
C ASN A 73 2.70 18.69 2.94
N VAL A 74 2.42 17.40 3.21
CA VAL A 74 2.95 16.28 2.44
C VAL A 74 1.99 15.92 1.31
N LYS A 75 2.52 15.61 0.13
CA LYS A 75 1.72 15.12 -1.00
C LYS A 75 1.26 13.69 -0.76
N VAL A 76 0.05 13.37 -1.24
CA VAL A 76 -0.55 12.06 -1.15
C VAL A 76 -0.76 11.50 -2.56
N ALA A 77 -0.25 10.28 -2.80
CA ALA A 77 -0.44 9.53 -4.03
C ALA A 77 -1.25 8.26 -3.79
N VAL A 78 -2.14 7.92 -4.72
CA VAL A 78 -2.98 6.72 -4.69
C VAL A 78 -3.27 6.24 -6.10
N GLY A 79 -3.65 4.97 -6.28
CA GLY A 79 -4.18 4.45 -7.53
C GLY A 79 -5.46 5.20 -7.96
N LYS A 80 -5.52 5.61 -9.22
CA LYS A 80 -6.64 6.39 -9.77
C LYS A 80 -8.02 5.75 -9.49
N GLY A 81 -8.10 4.43 -9.56
CA GLY A 81 -9.35 3.69 -9.32
C GLY A 81 -9.88 3.75 -7.89
N ASP A 82 -9.02 4.07 -6.90
CA ASP A 82 -9.40 4.14 -5.48
C ASP A 82 -9.61 5.58 -4.97
N ALA A 83 -9.29 6.59 -5.79
CA ALA A 83 -9.36 8.00 -5.36
C ALA A 83 -10.75 8.41 -4.86
N GLU A 84 -11.81 7.98 -5.55
CA GLU A 84 -13.20 8.26 -5.14
C GLU A 84 -13.61 7.47 -3.88
N GLY A 85 -13.01 6.30 -3.68
CA GLY A 85 -13.25 5.45 -2.51
C GLY A 85 -12.79 6.07 -1.19
N ILE A 86 -11.74 6.89 -1.20
CA ILE A 86 -11.15 7.52 -0.01
C ILE A 86 -12.20 8.22 0.87
N ASN A 87 -13.07 9.02 0.26
CA ASN A 87 -14.09 9.80 0.97
C ASN A 87 -15.49 9.14 0.97
N ASN A 88 -15.59 7.90 0.52
CA ASN A 88 -16.81 7.13 0.54
C ASN A 88 -16.75 6.07 1.63
N SER A 89 -17.50 6.26 2.72
CA SER A 89 -17.44 5.40 3.91
C SER A 89 -17.85 3.94 3.67
N ALA A 90 -18.60 3.64 2.62
CA ALA A 90 -18.93 2.27 2.24
C ALA A 90 -17.75 1.60 1.50
N PHE A 91 -17.08 2.33 0.60
CA PHE A 91 -15.93 1.80 -0.14
C PHE A 91 -14.67 1.71 0.71
N ASN A 92 -14.41 2.71 1.59
CA ASN A 92 -13.27 2.65 2.49
C ASN A 92 -13.54 1.82 3.75
N LEU A 93 -14.71 1.19 3.86
CA LEU A 93 -15.16 0.33 4.95
C LEU A 93 -15.32 1.03 6.31
N SER A 94 -15.08 2.32 6.42
CA SER A 94 -15.14 3.03 7.71
C SER A 94 -16.54 2.98 8.34
N SER A 95 -17.62 2.98 7.53
CA SER A 95 -18.99 2.79 8.03
C SER A 95 -19.23 1.40 8.62
N LEU A 96 -18.63 0.36 8.04
CA LEU A 96 -18.75 -1.02 8.52
C LEU A 96 -18.08 -1.22 9.89
N PHE A 97 -16.95 -0.55 10.10
CA PHE A 97 -16.16 -0.67 11.34
C PHE A 97 -16.44 0.46 12.36
N GLY A 98 -17.38 1.38 12.05
CA GLY A 98 -17.72 2.50 12.93
C GLY A 98 -16.57 3.51 13.12
N VAL A 99 -15.66 3.60 12.14
CA VAL A 99 -14.51 4.50 12.16
C VAL A 99 -14.86 5.80 11.40
N LYS A 100 -14.44 6.95 11.93
CA LYS A 100 -14.56 8.22 11.23
C LYS A 100 -13.25 8.54 10.51
N ILE A 101 -13.32 8.70 9.19
CA ILE A 101 -12.21 9.18 8.37
C ILE A 101 -12.40 10.66 8.11
N GLU A 102 -11.40 11.46 8.46
CA GLU A 102 -11.40 12.87 8.08
C GLU A 102 -11.08 12.98 6.57
N PRO A 103 -11.90 13.70 5.79
CA PRO A 103 -11.78 13.72 4.34
C PRO A 103 -10.47 14.37 3.89
N PHE A 104 -9.93 13.87 2.78
CA PHE A 104 -8.80 14.47 2.08
C PHE A 104 -8.87 14.19 0.58
N ILE A 105 -8.15 14.98 -0.19
CA ILE A 105 -8.02 14.80 -1.65
C ILE A 105 -6.56 14.40 -1.92
N PRO A 106 -6.32 13.28 -2.63
CA PRO A 106 -4.98 12.91 -3.07
C PRO A 106 -4.45 13.93 -4.10
N ASP A 107 -3.16 14.19 -4.06
CA ASP A 107 -2.50 15.15 -4.96
C ASP A 107 -2.05 14.50 -6.27
N ILE A 108 -1.85 13.17 -6.25
CA ILE A 108 -1.27 12.39 -7.35
C ILE A 108 -2.11 11.14 -7.55
N LEU A 109 -2.60 10.96 -8.78
CA LEU A 109 -3.30 9.75 -9.21
C LEU A 109 -2.35 8.91 -10.05
N LEU A 110 -2.10 7.67 -9.63
CA LEU A 110 -1.17 6.76 -10.27
C LEU A 110 -1.92 5.76 -11.15
N GLU A 111 -1.31 5.42 -12.29
CA GLU A 111 -1.80 4.43 -13.24
C GLU A 111 -0.85 3.21 -13.35
N ASP A 112 -1.30 2.13 -14.00
CA ASP A 112 -0.48 0.92 -14.19
C ASP A 112 0.81 1.21 -14.96
N GLY A 113 1.92 0.66 -14.46
CA GLY A 113 3.24 0.80 -15.08
C GLY A 113 3.87 2.19 -14.96
N GLN A 114 3.18 3.16 -14.34
CA GLN A 114 3.71 4.51 -14.17
C GLN A 114 4.92 4.50 -13.24
N ILE A 115 5.94 5.29 -13.60
CA ILE A 115 7.10 5.58 -12.75
C ILE A 115 6.94 6.99 -12.19
N TYR A 116 6.85 7.09 -10.87
CA TYR A 116 6.83 8.36 -10.15
C TYR A 116 8.14 8.54 -9.36
N LYS A 117 8.69 9.75 -9.37
CA LYS A 117 9.92 10.06 -8.64
C LYS A 117 9.67 11.09 -7.56
N THR A 118 10.20 10.83 -6.37
CA THR A 118 10.27 11.78 -5.27
C THR A 118 11.70 11.83 -4.76
N GLY A 119 12.39 12.96 -4.97
CA GLY A 119 13.84 13.02 -4.77
C GLY A 119 14.56 11.93 -5.56
N ASP A 120 15.37 11.13 -4.88
CA ASP A 120 16.13 10.00 -5.42
C ASP A 120 15.40 8.65 -5.30
N ILE A 121 14.16 8.63 -4.80
CA ILE A 121 13.34 7.42 -4.77
C ILE A 121 12.50 7.34 -6.05
N GLU A 122 12.65 6.24 -6.77
CA GLU A 122 11.82 5.85 -7.90
C GLU A 122 10.79 4.82 -7.46
N ILE A 123 9.51 5.08 -7.79
CA ILE A 123 8.35 4.26 -7.44
C ILE A 123 7.72 3.79 -8.74
N ARG A 124 7.75 2.48 -9.00
CA ARG A 124 7.01 1.87 -10.11
C ARG A 124 5.67 1.36 -9.60
N SER A 125 4.59 1.90 -10.14
CA SER A 125 3.21 1.49 -9.84
C SER A 125 2.83 0.25 -10.63
N VAL A 126 2.16 -0.69 -9.98
CA VAL A 126 1.60 -1.89 -10.60
C VAL A 126 0.14 -1.98 -10.17
N LEU A 127 -0.79 -1.83 -11.11
CA LEU A 127 -2.22 -1.97 -10.81
C LEU A 127 -2.53 -3.42 -10.47
N THR A 128 -3.06 -3.63 -9.27
CA THR A 128 -3.41 -4.94 -8.69
C THR A 128 -4.83 -4.93 -8.15
N PRO A 129 -5.85 -4.87 -9.05
CA PRO A 129 -7.25 -4.82 -8.63
C PRO A 129 -7.71 -6.16 -8.06
N GLY A 130 -8.79 -6.12 -7.29
CA GLY A 130 -9.49 -7.30 -6.82
C GLY A 130 -9.74 -7.33 -5.30
N HIS A 131 -8.87 -6.74 -4.48
CA HIS A 131 -9.19 -6.37 -3.11
C HIS A 131 -9.99 -5.05 -3.08
N THR A 132 -9.51 -4.06 -3.84
CA THR A 132 -10.25 -2.88 -4.27
C THR A 132 -10.14 -2.72 -5.79
N LYS A 133 -10.92 -1.81 -6.39
CA LYS A 133 -10.88 -1.55 -7.84
C LYS A 133 -9.57 -0.89 -8.29
N GLY A 134 -9.00 -0.04 -7.46
CA GLY A 134 -7.82 0.75 -7.74
C GLY A 134 -6.60 0.35 -6.93
N GLY A 135 -6.62 -0.83 -6.32
CA GLY A 135 -5.51 -1.35 -5.54
C GLY A 135 -4.20 -1.35 -6.33
N MET A 136 -3.15 -0.87 -5.69
CA MET A 136 -1.82 -0.74 -6.27
C MET A 136 -0.78 -1.50 -5.44
N SER A 137 0.13 -2.14 -6.13
CA SER A 137 1.40 -2.56 -5.56
C SER A 137 2.50 -1.64 -6.05
N TYR A 138 3.52 -1.42 -5.22
CA TYR A 138 4.61 -0.50 -5.53
C TYR A 138 5.95 -1.22 -5.48
N PHE A 139 6.73 -1.11 -6.58
CA PHE A 139 8.09 -1.62 -6.61
C PHE A 139 9.07 -0.48 -6.41
N ILE A 140 9.87 -0.55 -5.34
CA ILE A 140 10.78 0.51 -4.89
C ILE A 140 12.10 -0.12 -4.46
N SER A 141 13.20 0.22 -5.12
CA SER A 141 14.55 -0.23 -4.75
C SER A 141 14.66 -1.76 -4.53
N GLY A 142 14.07 -2.55 -5.44
CA GLY A 142 14.14 -4.02 -5.38
C GLY A 142 13.13 -4.68 -4.42
N LYS A 143 12.23 -3.91 -3.81
CA LYS A 143 11.22 -4.36 -2.85
C LYS A 143 9.81 -4.12 -3.38
N LEU A 144 8.92 -5.08 -3.18
CA LEU A 144 7.52 -5.00 -3.60
C LEU A 144 6.62 -4.78 -2.39
N PHE A 145 5.94 -3.64 -2.35
CA PHE A 145 4.91 -3.31 -1.36
C PHE A 145 3.56 -3.67 -1.96
N SER A 146 3.00 -4.80 -1.56
CA SER A 146 1.84 -5.40 -2.22
C SER A 146 0.47 -4.91 -1.70
N GLY A 147 0.46 -4.13 -0.62
CA GLY A 147 -0.80 -3.82 0.06
C GLY A 147 -1.58 -5.11 0.36
N ASP A 148 -2.88 -5.06 0.15
CA ASP A 148 -3.78 -6.21 0.40
C ASP A 148 -4.02 -7.06 -0.85
N THR A 149 -2.98 -7.22 -1.68
CA THR A 149 -3.03 -8.11 -2.84
C THR A 149 -2.39 -9.46 -2.52
N LEU A 150 -1.11 -9.49 -2.15
CA LEU A 150 -0.34 -10.70 -1.90
C LEU A 150 0.19 -10.69 -0.46
N PHE A 151 -0.18 -11.68 0.32
CA PHE A 151 0.28 -11.91 1.69
C PHE A 151 1.17 -13.15 1.76
N PHE A 152 1.80 -13.36 2.91
CA PHE A 152 2.50 -14.61 3.20
C PHE A 152 1.52 -15.79 3.17
N GLU A 153 1.69 -16.68 2.19
CA GLU A 153 0.86 -17.87 1.94
C GLU A 153 -0.66 -17.56 1.85
N SER A 154 -1.02 -16.33 1.48
CA SER A 154 -2.41 -15.86 1.41
C SER A 154 -2.58 -14.72 0.42
N ILE A 155 -3.82 -14.23 0.29
CA ILE A 155 -4.21 -13.08 -0.50
C ILE A 155 -5.19 -12.20 0.27
N GLY A 156 -5.41 -10.98 -0.20
CA GLY A 156 -6.41 -10.07 0.37
C GLY A 156 -7.84 -10.62 0.32
N ASN A 157 -8.74 -9.97 1.06
CA ASN A 157 -10.16 -10.29 1.06
C ASN A 157 -10.84 -9.64 -0.17
N ASP A 158 -11.59 -10.44 -0.92
CA ASP A 158 -12.31 -10.04 -2.14
C ASP A 158 -13.82 -9.83 -1.94
N ARG A 159 -14.32 -9.93 -0.69
CA ARG A 159 -15.76 -9.93 -0.38
C ARG A 159 -16.31 -8.56 0.01
N PHE A 160 -15.46 -7.55 0.12
CA PHE A 160 -15.89 -6.20 0.41
C PHE A 160 -16.38 -5.48 -0.84
N LEU A 161 -17.05 -4.35 -0.65
CA LEU A 161 -17.56 -3.52 -1.73
C LEU A 161 -16.41 -3.05 -2.63
N GLY A 162 -16.48 -3.40 -3.91
CA GLY A 162 -15.41 -3.14 -4.88
C GLY A 162 -14.42 -4.27 -5.04
N GLY A 163 -14.52 -5.33 -4.21
CA GLY A 163 -13.72 -6.55 -4.36
C GLY A 163 -14.20 -7.43 -5.52
N GLU A 164 -13.26 -8.16 -6.13
CA GLU A 164 -13.54 -9.08 -7.24
C GLU A 164 -12.48 -10.20 -7.25
N ARG A 165 -12.95 -11.44 -7.00
CA ARG A 165 -12.12 -12.64 -6.82
C ARG A 165 -11.18 -12.90 -7.99
N GLU A 166 -11.72 -12.93 -9.20
CA GLU A 166 -10.96 -13.25 -10.39
C GLU A 166 -9.89 -12.19 -10.69
N ALA A 167 -10.21 -10.90 -10.47
CA ALA A 167 -9.23 -9.83 -10.60
C ALA A 167 -8.09 -9.97 -9.58
N LEU A 168 -8.43 -10.31 -8.32
CA LEU A 168 -7.42 -10.51 -7.29
C LEU A 168 -6.47 -11.66 -7.63
N LEU A 169 -7.00 -12.80 -8.07
CA LEU A 169 -6.18 -13.94 -8.50
C LEU A 169 -5.29 -13.59 -9.70
N ARG A 170 -5.82 -12.86 -10.70
CA ARG A 170 -5.01 -12.36 -11.82
C ARG A 170 -3.91 -11.41 -11.34
N SER A 171 -4.21 -10.52 -10.38
CA SER A 171 -3.25 -9.60 -9.80
C SER A 171 -2.12 -10.32 -9.08
N VAL A 172 -2.43 -11.34 -8.28
CA VAL A 172 -1.43 -12.18 -7.60
C VAL A 172 -0.54 -12.91 -8.60
N LYS A 173 -1.12 -13.54 -9.63
CA LYS A 173 -0.37 -14.20 -10.72
C LYS A 173 0.51 -13.19 -11.47
N LYS A 174 -0.01 -11.96 -11.75
CA LYS A 174 0.76 -10.87 -12.38
C LYS A 174 1.98 -10.50 -11.55
N LEU A 175 1.83 -10.30 -10.24
CA LEU A 175 2.97 -9.98 -9.36
C LEU A 175 4.02 -11.11 -9.38
N CYS A 176 3.60 -12.35 -9.19
CA CYS A 176 4.52 -13.49 -9.17
C CYS A 176 5.23 -13.71 -10.49
N SER A 177 4.63 -13.39 -11.64
CA SER A 177 5.27 -13.53 -12.95
C SER A 177 6.12 -12.33 -13.36
N SER A 178 5.88 -11.14 -12.82
CA SER A 178 6.52 -9.88 -13.25
C SER A 178 7.81 -9.55 -12.51
N PHE A 179 8.05 -10.20 -11.36
CA PHE A 179 9.20 -9.90 -10.51
C PHE A 179 10.11 -11.11 -10.30
N PRO A 180 11.44 -10.90 -10.14
CA PRO A 180 12.40 -11.97 -9.85
C PRO A 180 12.05 -12.72 -8.55
N ASP A 181 12.44 -13.99 -8.49
CA ASP A 181 12.16 -14.87 -7.35
C ASP A 181 12.67 -14.34 -5.99
N ASN A 182 13.81 -13.66 -6.02
CA ASN A 182 14.43 -13.08 -4.82
C ASN A 182 13.84 -11.71 -4.40
N THR A 183 12.78 -11.24 -5.08
CA THR A 183 12.10 -9.99 -4.68
C THR A 183 11.41 -10.18 -3.33
N GLU A 184 11.77 -9.35 -2.35
CA GLU A 184 11.08 -9.28 -1.06
C GLU A 184 9.72 -8.61 -1.23
N VAL A 185 8.69 -9.20 -0.63
CA VAL A 185 7.30 -8.71 -0.64
C VAL A 185 6.92 -8.23 0.75
N PHE A 186 6.46 -7.00 0.84
CA PHE A 186 6.03 -6.29 2.04
C PHE A 186 4.52 -6.05 1.96
N PRO A 187 3.68 -6.91 2.59
CA PRO A 187 2.23 -6.86 2.50
C PRO A 187 1.59 -5.79 3.41
N GLY A 188 0.32 -5.48 3.19
CA GLY A 188 -0.46 -4.60 4.08
C GLY A 188 -0.65 -5.18 5.49
N HIS A 189 -0.68 -6.50 5.62
CA HIS A 189 -0.82 -7.20 6.90
C HIS A 189 0.11 -8.40 7.00
N GLY A 190 0.50 -8.75 8.24
CA GLY A 190 1.32 -9.90 8.53
C GLY A 190 2.79 -9.73 8.18
N ARG A 191 3.50 -10.85 8.02
CA ARG A 191 4.94 -10.85 7.80
C ARG A 191 5.32 -10.69 6.32
N ALA A 192 6.51 -10.18 6.08
CA ALA A 192 7.12 -10.15 4.75
C ALA A 192 7.39 -11.56 4.22
N THR A 193 7.48 -11.66 2.88
CA THR A 193 7.75 -12.90 2.15
C THR A 193 8.64 -12.63 0.93
N THR A 194 8.75 -13.58 0.01
CA THR A 194 9.43 -13.41 -1.28
C THR A 194 8.58 -13.98 -2.41
N ILE A 195 8.80 -13.48 -3.62
CA ILE A 195 8.12 -14.01 -4.82
C ILE A 195 8.35 -15.51 -4.97
N LYS A 196 9.57 -16.01 -4.69
CA LYS A 196 9.87 -17.44 -4.74
C LYS A 196 9.00 -18.24 -3.77
N HIS A 197 8.95 -17.79 -2.51
CA HIS A 197 8.18 -18.47 -1.47
C HIS A 197 6.70 -18.57 -1.87
N GLU A 198 6.13 -17.46 -2.35
CA GLU A 198 4.72 -17.45 -2.74
C GLU A 198 4.41 -18.34 -3.95
N LYS A 199 5.32 -18.41 -4.93
CA LYS A 199 5.18 -19.35 -6.05
C LYS A 199 5.15 -20.82 -5.60
N GLU A 200 5.92 -21.17 -4.56
CA GLU A 200 6.02 -22.54 -4.06
C GLU A 200 4.88 -22.91 -3.12
N PHE A 201 4.46 -22.00 -2.23
CA PHE A 201 3.63 -22.34 -1.08
C PHE A 201 2.28 -21.62 -1.03
N ASN A 202 2.05 -20.57 -1.85
CA ASN A 202 0.77 -19.87 -1.79
C ASN A 202 -0.35 -20.72 -2.43
N PRO A 203 -1.36 -21.14 -1.65
CA PRO A 203 -2.42 -22.04 -2.16
C PRO A 203 -3.26 -21.39 -3.27
N PHE A 204 -3.32 -20.06 -3.32
CA PHE A 204 -4.11 -19.34 -4.32
C PHE A 204 -3.44 -19.26 -5.71
N LEU A 205 -2.15 -19.56 -5.80
CA LEU A 205 -1.44 -19.67 -7.07
C LEU A 205 -1.56 -21.05 -7.71
N ASN A 206 -1.83 -22.08 -6.91
CA ASN A 206 -1.88 -23.47 -7.32
C ASN A 206 -3.31 -23.99 -7.55
N TYR A 207 -4.31 -23.10 -7.52
CA TYR A 207 -5.73 -23.47 -7.59
C TYR A 207 -6.14 -24.12 -8.94
N ASP A 208 -5.37 -23.89 -10.02
CA ASP A 208 -5.67 -24.45 -11.36
C ASP A 208 -5.30 -25.95 -11.50
N ASN A 209 -4.68 -26.56 -10.47
CA ASN A 209 -4.27 -27.97 -10.48
C ASN A 209 -5.22 -28.92 -9.71
N CYS A 210 -6.36 -28.42 -9.23
CA CYS A 210 -7.28 -29.18 -8.38
C CYS A 210 -8.64 -29.54 -9.05
N PHE A 211 -8.76 -29.44 -10.39
CA PHE A 211 -9.94 -29.91 -11.12
C PHE A 211 -9.56 -30.67 -12.39
#